data_e9cc8ed0c54c31192eea62c8c9808cab
#
_entry.id   e9cc8ed0c54c31192eea62c8c9808cab
#
_cell.length_a   1.000
_cell.length_b   1.000
_cell.length_c   1.000
_cell.angle_alpha   90.00
_cell.angle_beta   90.00
_cell.angle_gamma   90.00
#
_symmetry.space_group_name_H-M   'P 1'
#
loop_
_entity.id
_entity.type
_entity.pdbx_description
1 polymer ?
#
loop_
_entity_poly.entity_id
_entity_poly.type
_entity_poly.pdbx_seq_one_letter_code
_entity_poly.pdbx_strand_id
1 'polypeptide(L)'
;IHPVAGRLPGHMNVLLAEANVPYDIVCEMDEINQDISETDLILVVGANDVVNPSAQDDSTSSIYGMPVIEAWRARQVVVLKRSMSVGYSGEDNPLFYKPNADMLYGDAKESVEKLNHFLKNKLV
;
A
#
# COMPACT_ATOMS: atom_id res chain seq x y z
N ILE A 1 5.05 6.94 2.53
CA ILE A 1 5.96 6.09 1.71
C ILE A 1 6.89 5.35 2.64
N HIS A 2 7.09 4.07 2.38
CA HIS A 2 8.05 3.25 3.12
C HIS A 2 9.48 3.67 2.79
N PRO A 3 10.39 3.72 3.78
CA PRO A 3 11.77 4.18 3.55
C PRO A 3 12.55 3.41 2.49
N VAL A 4 12.21 2.13 2.29
CA VAL A 4 12.88 1.29 1.29
C VAL A 4 12.02 0.98 0.06
N ALA A 5 10.93 1.73 -0.12
CA ALA A 5 10.10 1.58 -1.31
C ALA A 5 10.88 2.03 -2.55
N GLY A 6 10.76 1.25 -3.62
CA GLY A 6 11.51 1.49 -4.84
C GLY A 6 12.89 0.84 -4.80
N ARG A 7 13.81 1.34 -5.62
CA ARG A 7 15.15 0.76 -5.80
C ARG A 7 16.22 1.42 -4.94
N LEU A 8 15.99 2.68 -4.58
CA LEU A 8 16.94 3.50 -3.81
C LEU A 8 16.16 4.35 -2.80
N PRO A 9 16.78 4.77 -1.68
CA PRO A 9 16.14 5.70 -0.76
C PRO A 9 15.70 6.98 -1.50
N GLY A 10 14.45 7.37 -1.28
CA GLY A 10 13.88 8.55 -1.94
C GLY A 10 13.40 8.34 -3.38
N HIS A 11 13.52 7.14 -3.94
CA HIS A 11 13.12 6.85 -5.32
C HIS A 11 11.64 7.19 -5.56
N MET A 12 10.76 6.76 -4.68
CA MET A 12 9.32 7.05 -4.83
C MET A 12 9.01 8.54 -4.69
N ASN A 13 9.75 9.26 -3.86
CA ASN A 13 9.59 10.70 -3.71
C ASN A 13 9.88 11.43 -5.02
N VAL A 14 10.94 11.02 -5.72
CA VAL A 14 11.28 11.58 -7.04
C VAL A 14 10.19 11.30 -8.06
N LEU A 15 9.69 10.06 -8.12
CA LEU A 15 8.63 9.70 -9.07
C LEU A 15 7.34 10.47 -8.81
N LEU A 16 6.98 10.68 -7.54
CA LEU A 16 5.80 11.46 -7.18
C LEU A 16 5.97 12.95 -7.54
N ALA A 17 7.16 13.50 -7.35
CA ALA A 17 7.46 14.86 -7.75
C ALA A 17 7.36 15.03 -9.27
N GLU A 18 7.87 14.06 -10.04
CA GLU A 18 7.74 14.05 -11.50
C GLU A 18 6.29 13.95 -11.95
N ALA A 19 5.45 13.27 -11.17
CA ALA A 19 4.01 13.16 -11.42
C ALA A 19 3.21 14.37 -10.94
N ASN A 20 3.89 15.41 -10.46
CA ASN A 20 3.27 16.63 -9.92
C ASN A 20 2.41 16.41 -8.68
N VAL A 21 2.74 15.43 -7.87
CA VAL A 21 2.09 15.23 -6.57
C VAL A 21 2.65 16.25 -5.59
N PRO A 22 1.81 17.09 -4.95
CA PRO A 22 2.30 18.09 -4.01
C PRO A 22 3.09 17.47 -2.86
N TYR A 23 4.23 18.02 -2.54
CA TYR A 23 5.11 17.50 -1.49
C TYR A 23 4.42 17.42 -0.12
N ASP A 24 3.56 18.36 0.18
CA ASP A 24 2.91 18.45 1.48
C ASP A 24 1.88 17.35 1.77
N ILE A 25 1.44 16.62 0.74
CA ILE A 25 0.53 15.48 0.93
C ILE A 25 1.27 14.13 0.96
N VAL A 26 2.58 14.13 0.74
CA VAL A 26 3.38 12.91 0.79
C VAL A 26 3.86 12.70 2.21
N CYS A 27 3.33 11.66 2.87
CA CYS A 27 3.66 11.34 4.26
C CYS A 27 4.73 10.27 4.33
N GLU A 28 5.60 10.36 5.33
CA GLU A 28 6.51 9.29 5.66
C GLU A 28 5.79 8.20 6.47
N MET A 29 6.36 6.99 6.48
CA MET A 29 5.77 5.83 7.14
C MET A 29 5.46 6.10 8.63
N ASP A 30 6.40 6.68 9.36
CA ASP A 30 6.21 6.92 10.80
C ASP A 30 5.08 7.90 11.07
N GLU A 31 4.90 8.89 10.21
CA GLU A 31 3.82 9.85 10.33
C GLU A 31 2.47 9.18 10.08
N ILE A 32 2.35 8.44 8.98
CA ILE A 32 1.06 7.86 8.58
C ILE A 32 0.64 6.71 9.49
N ASN A 33 1.59 5.93 10.02
CA ASN A 33 1.26 4.81 10.91
C ASN A 33 0.52 5.26 12.17
N GLN A 34 0.72 6.50 12.61
CA GLN A 34 0.00 7.04 13.76
C GLN A 34 -1.48 7.27 13.47
N ASP A 35 -1.83 7.51 12.21
CA ASP A 35 -3.17 7.92 11.80
C ASP A 35 -3.95 6.80 11.07
N ILE A 36 -3.34 5.66 10.81
CA ILE A 36 -3.96 4.60 10.02
C ILE A 36 -5.23 4.06 10.68
N SER A 37 -5.25 3.93 12.00
CA SER A 37 -6.44 3.44 12.72
C SER A 37 -7.65 4.37 12.56
N GLU A 38 -7.44 5.63 12.22
CA GLU A 38 -8.49 6.61 11.97
C GLU A 38 -8.79 6.77 10.47
N THR A 39 -8.11 6.04 9.61
CA THR A 39 -8.26 6.10 8.17
C THR A 39 -9.41 5.20 7.72
N ASP A 40 -10.31 5.74 6.92
CA ASP A 40 -11.48 5.00 6.44
C ASP A 40 -11.12 4.02 5.33
N LEU A 41 -10.28 4.43 4.39
CA LEU A 41 -9.90 3.62 3.22
C LEU A 41 -8.45 3.82 2.88
N ILE A 42 -7.74 2.71 2.68
CA ILE A 42 -6.39 2.72 2.13
C ILE A 42 -6.39 1.96 0.80
N LEU A 43 -5.81 2.59 -0.22
CA LEU A 43 -5.50 1.91 -1.48
C LEU A 43 -4.02 1.56 -1.47
N VAL A 44 -3.71 0.27 -1.55
CA VAL A 44 -2.34 -0.22 -1.67
C VAL A 44 -2.06 -0.43 -3.16
N VAL A 45 -1.12 0.34 -3.69
CA VAL A 45 -0.82 0.31 -5.14
C VAL A 45 0.63 -0.12 -5.34
N GLY A 46 0.82 -1.32 -5.89
CA GLY A 46 2.16 -1.82 -6.23
C GLY A 46 3.05 -2.18 -5.05
N ALA A 47 2.49 -2.30 -3.85
CA ALA A 47 3.25 -2.67 -2.65
C ALA A 47 2.87 -4.08 -2.19
N ASN A 48 3.81 -4.78 -1.56
CA ASN A 48 3.58 -6.11 -0.97
C ASN A 48 4.29 -6.22 0.38
N ASP A 49 5.61 -6.42 0.37
CA ASP A 49 6.36 -6.67 1.62
C ASP A 49 6.23 -5.52 2.62
N VAL A 50 6.18 -4.29 2.15
CA VAL A 50 6.13 -3.10 3.01
C VAL A 50 4.80 -2.91 3.73
N VAL A 51 3.79 -3.70 3.39
CA VAL A 51 2.48 -3.75 4.07
C VAL A 51 2.17 -5.14 4.61
N ASN A 52 3.17 -5.98 4.79
CA ASN A 52 3.00 -7.36 5.25
C ASN A 52 3.02 -7.44 6.77
N PRO A 53 1.90 -7.82 7.42
CA PRO A 53 1.85 -7.95 8.87
C PRO A 53 2.76 -9.05 9.44
N SER A 54 3.22 -10.00 8.65
CA SER A 54 4.16 -11.04 9.10
C SER A 54 5.47 -10.46 9.61
N ALA A 55 5.84 -9.25 9.18
CA ALA A 55 7.00 -8.55 9.72
C ALA A 55 6.89 -8.28 11.23
N GLN A 56 5.68 -8.25 11.76
CA GLN A 56 5.41 -8.05 13.20
C GLN A 56 4.98 -9.33 13.90
N ASP A 57 4.22 -10.19 13.20
CA ASP A 57 3.48 -11.28 13.83
C ASP A 57 4.16 -12.65 13.70
N ASP A 58 5.05 -12.82 12.76
CA ASP A 58 5.64 -14.13 12.44
C ASP A 58 7.17 -14.10 12.59
N SER A 59 7.66 -14.60 13.72
CA SER A 59 9.10 -14.65 14.00
C SER A 59 9.88 -15.57 13.08
N THR A 60 9.20 -16.41 12.31
CA THR A 60 9.85 -17.31 11.32
C THR A 60 9.95 -16.68 9.93
N SER A 61 9.29 -15.53 9.72
CA SER A 61 9.33 -14.83 8.44
C SER A 61 10.70 -14.20 8.20
N SER A 62 11.15 -14.24 6.94
CA SER A 62 12.40 -13.60 6.54
C SER A 62 12.37 -12.07 6.68
N ILE A 63 11.19 -11.48 6.76
CA ILE A 63 11.02 -10.03 6.93
C ILE A 63 10.72 -9.63 8.37
N TYR A 64 10.73 -10.56 9.31
CA TYR A 64 10.43 -10.29 10.71
C TYR A 64 11.34 -9.18 11.27
N GLY A 65 10.71 -8.21 11.92
CA GLY A 65 11.41 -7.05 12.48
C GLY A 65 11.55 -5.86 11.53
N MET A 66 11.21 -6.02 10.25
CA MET A 66 11.21 -4.91 9.32
C MET A 66 10.05 -3.95 9.65
N PRO A 67 10.29 -2.65 9.76
CA PRO A 67 9.19 -1.69 9.88
C PRO A 67 8.30 -1.74 8.64
N VAL A 68 7.00 -1.71 8.83
CA VAL A 68 6.01 -1.80 7.75
C VAL A 68 4.94 -0.73 7.92
N ILE A 69 4.27 -0.41 6.81
CA ILE A 69 3.07 0.42 6.84
C ILE A 69 1.92 -0.48 7.29
N GLU A 70 1.30 -0.15 8.40
CA GLU A 70 0.29 -0.97 9.05
C GLU A 70 -1.10 -0.79 8.41
N ALA A 71 -1.19 -1.00 7.10
CA ALA A 71 -2.40 -0.75 6.33
C ALA A 71 -3.63 -1.51 6.84
N TRP A 72 -3.43 -2.68 7.44
CA TRP A 72 -4.51 -3.52 8.00
C TRP A 72 -5.27 -2.87 9.15
N ARG A 73 -4.74 -1.81 9.73
CA ARG A 73 -5.40 -1.08 10.82
C ARG A 73 -6.46 -0.10 10.33
N ALA A 74 -6.49 0.18 9.05
CA ALA A 74 -7.53 1.02 8.45
C ALA A 74 -8.87 0.29 8.46
N ARG A 75 -9.95 1.04 8.34
CA ARG A 75 -11.29 0.48 8.31
C ARG A 75 -11.49 -0.45 7.11
N GLN A 76 -11.00 -0.03 5.95
CA GLN A 76 -11.08 -0.79 4.70
C GLN A 76 -9.77 -0.65 3.93
N VAL A 77 -9.29 -1.76 3.36
CA VAL A 77 -8.08 -1.78 2.52
C VAL A 77 -8.45 -2.38 1.18
N VAL A 78 -8.06 -1.73 0.10
CA VAL A 78 -8.14 -2.30 -1.25
C VAL A 78 -6.74 -2.40 -1.83
N VAL A 79 -6.35 -3.61 -2.20
CA VAL A 79 -5.01 -3.89 -2.72
C VAL A 79 -5.09 -4.04 -4.24
N LEU A 80 -4.43 -3.16 -4.95
CA LEU A 80 -4.36 -3.19 -6.41
C LEU A 80 -3.12 -3.99 -6.82
N LYS A 81 -3.33 -5.18 -7.38
CA LYS A 81 -2.27 -6.07 -7.83
C LYS A 81 -2.70 -6.79 -9.10
N ARG A 82 -1.70 -7.28 -9.85
CA ARG A 82 -1.99 -8.11 -11.02
C ARG A 82 -2.35 -9.55 -10.63
N SER A 83 -1.81 -10.03 -9.51
CA SER A 83 -2.04 -11.39 -9.04
C SER A 83 -1.72 -11.51 -7.55
N MET A 84 -1.95 -12.68 -6.97
CA MET A 84 -1.58 -13.02 -5.59
C MET A 84 -0.11 -13.38 -5.41
N SER A 85 0.73 -13.19 -6.43
CA SER A 85 2.15 -13.54 -6.36
C SER A 85 2.84 -12.80 -5.21
N VAL A 86 3.87 -13.48 -4.64
CA VAL A 86 4.67 -12.95 -3.54
C VAL A 86 5.51 -11.74 -3.98
N GLY A 87 5.92 -10.93 -3.00
CA GLY A 87 6.83 -9.82 -3.22
C GLY A 87 8.28 -10.27 -3.32
N TYR A 88 9.19 -9.31 -3.24
CA TYR A 88 10.63 -9.55 -3.35
C TYR A 88 11.15 -10.53 -2.29
N SER A 89 10.58 -10.51 -1.08
CA SER A 89 10.98 -11.41 0.00
C SER A 89 10.61 -12.87 -0.24
N GLY A 90 9.64 -13.15 -1.13
CA GLY A 90 9.07 -14.48 -1.32
C GLY A 90 8.07 -14.88 -0.25
N GLU A 91 7.77 -14.01 0.71
CA GLU A 91 6.83 -14.31 1.80
C GLU A 91 5.39 -14.08 1.38
N ASP A 92 4.49 -14.97 1.84
CA ASP A 92 3.04 -14.75 1.71
C ASP A 92 2.64 -13.52 2.53
N ASN A 93 1.61 -12.82 2.08
CA ASN A 93 1.13 -11.62 2.76
C ASN A 93 -0.26 -11.85 3.34
N PRO A 94 -0.37 -12.08 4.66
CA PRO A 94 -1.66 -12.27 5.32
C PRO A 94 -2.62 -11.07 5.21
N LEU A 95 -2.13 -9.89 4.88
CA LEU A 95 -2.99 -8.73 4.63
C LEU A 95 -4.07 -9.06 3.59
N PHE A 96 -3.70 -9.79 2.54
CA PHE A 96 -4.61 -10.09 1.43
C PHE A 96 -5.81 -10.96 1.83
N TYR A 97 -5.73 -11.62 2.97
CA TYR A 97 -6.77 -12.53 3.48
C TYR A 97 -7.55 -11.94 4.67
N LYS A 98 -7.21 -10.73 5.11
CA LYS A 98 -7.90 -10.11 6.25
C LYS A 98 -9.33 -9.73 5.88
N PRO A 99 -10.28 -9.76 6.84
CA PRO A 99 -11.70 -9.48 6.54
C PRO A 99 -11.96 -8.07 6.03
N ASN A 100 -11.09 -7.11 6.33
CA ASN A 100 -11.22 -5.73 5.88
C ASN A 100 -10.40 -5.42 4.62
N ALA A 101 -9.81 -6.44 3.99
CA ALA A 101 -9.00 -6.26 2.79
C ALA A 101 -9.69 -6.91 1.58
N ASP A 102 -9.72 -6.17 0.49
CA ASP A 102 -10.22 -6.64 -0.80
C ASP A 102 -9.12 -6.52 -1.84
N MET A 103 -9.10 -7.48 -2.77
CA MET A 103 -8.16 -7.47 -3.88
C MET A 103 -8.83 -6.92 -5.13
N LEU A 104 -8.14 -6.00 -5.80
CA LEU A 104 -8.56 -5.50 -7.12
C LEU A 104 -7.48 -5.89 -8.12
N TYR A 105 -7.74 -6.95 -8.88
CA TYR A 105 -6.78 -7.46 -9.86
C TYR A 105 -6.83 -6.68 -11.17
N GLY A 106 -5.66 -6.49 -11.76
CA GLY A 106 -5.51 -5.84 -13.03
C GLY A 106 -4.34 -4.88 -13.07
N ASP A 107 -4.20 -4.16 -14.16
CA ASP A 107 -3.22 -3.09 -14.29
C ASP A 107 -3.64 -1.90 -13.40
N ALA A 108 -2.71 -1.39 -12.59
CA ALA A 108 -3.00 -0.33 -11.63
C ALA A 108 -3.50 0.94 -12.32
N LYS A 109 -2.90 1.31 -13.45
CA LYS A 109 -3.30 2.50 -14.20
C LYS A 109 -4.74 2.38 -14.69
N GLU A 110 -5.10 1.24 -15.27
CA GLU A 110 -6.47 0.98 -15.74
C GLU A 110 -7.47 1.00 -14.59
N SER A 111 -7.13 0.37 -13.46
CA SER A 111 -7.99 0.32 -12.28
C SER A 111 -8.23 1.73 -11.73
N VAL A 112 -7.19 2.55 -11.63
CA VAL A 112 -7.30 3.92 -11.12
C VAL A 112 -8.10 4.79 -12.09
N GLU A 113 -7.91 4.62 -13.39
CA GLU A 113 -8.69 5.36 -14.39
C GLU A 113 -10.17 5.04 -14.31
N LYS A 114 -10.52 3.77 -14.14
CA LYS A 114 -11.92 3.34 -13.93
C LYS A 114 -12.49 3.92 -12.64
N LEU A 115 -11.72 3.91 -11.58
CA LEU A 115 -12.13 4.48 -10.31
C LEU A 115 -12.40 5.98 -10.43
N ASN A 116 -11.51 6.71 -11.09
CA ASN A 116 -11.68 8.14 -11.32
C ASN A 116 -12.93 8.45 -12.15
N HIS A 117 -13.17 7.66 -13.19
CA HIS A 117 -14.37 7.80 -14.02
C HIS A 117 -15.64 7.59 -13.19
N PHE A 118 -15.64 6.57 -12.35
CA PHE A 118 -16.77 6.26 -11.46
C PHE A 118 -17.05 7.39 -10.48
N LEU A 119 -16.01 7.92 -9.85
CA LEU A 119 -16.12 9.01 -8.89
C LEU A 119 -16.65 10.29 -9.54
N LYS A 120 -16.16 10.63 -10.70
CA LYS A 120 -16.63 11.80 -11.46
C LYS A 120 -18.12 11.71 -11.79
N ASN A 121 -18.60 10.53 -12.17
CA ASN A 121 -19.99 10.32 -12.53
C ASN A 121 -20.93 10.25 -11.32
N LYS A 122 -20.42 9.88 -10.16
CA LYS A 122 -21.22 9.76 -8.92
C LYS A 122 -21.30 11.05 -8.13
N LEU A 123 -20.29 11.93 -8.25
CA LEU A 123 -20.19 13.16 -7.46
C LEU A 123 -20.75 14.39 -8.17
N VAL A 124 -21.23 14.23 -9.38
CA VAL A 124 -21.82 15.34 -10.16
C VAL A 124 -23.33 15.35 -10.02
#